data_bb32fe5ca6f0220d1d3f28362b2f0229
#
_entry.id   bb32fe5ca6f0220d1d3f28362b2f0229
#
_cell.length_a   1.000
_cell.length_b   1.000
_cell.length_c   1.000
_cell.angle_alpha   90.00
_cell.angle_beta   90.00
_cell.angle_gamma   90.00
#
_symmetry.space_group_name_H-M   'P 1'
#
loop_
_entity.id
_entity.type
_entity.pdbx_description
1 polymer ?
#
loop_
_entity_poly.entity_id
_entity_poly.type
_entity_poly.pdbx_seq_one_letter_code
_entity_poly.pdbx_strand_id
1 'polypeptide(L)'
;FLEDCQRLLADVANAEASVSAGGVRANGHLRVTAPAGFGRRHVAPLVPRFLAEQPEVTLSLNLSDRVVDLAAEGFDCAVRVGDLRDSALGSVRLADNRRLCVATPEYLRRNGTPRHPSELVQHDCLTLSSEASQTRGWAFRMPTQAGGAEVVHLKPAGPMDCSDGQVLYDWCLAGHGIAWRSTWEVEGDIAAGRLVAVLEDFAAPPNGIYAIFPSARHL
;
A
#
# COMPACT_ATOMS: atom_id res chain seq x y z
N PHE A 1 0.71 -15.73 25.17
CA PHE A 1 1.20 -17.06 25.58
C PHE A 1 0.77 -18.18 24.63
N LEU A 2 -0.57 -18.36 24.33
CA LEU A 2 -1.04 -19.42 23.41
C LEU A 2 -0.52 -19.19 21.98
N GLU A 3 -0.60 -17.96 21.50
CA GLU A 3 -0.07 -17.56 20.18
C GLU A 3 1.47 -17.73 20.11
N ASP A 4 2.18 -17.44 21.20
CA ASP A 4 3.64 -17.62 21.27
C ASP A 4 4.02 -19.11 21.23
N CYS A 5 3.26 -19.95 21.94
CA CYS A 5 3.45 -21.40 21.90
C CYS A 5 3.17 -21.99 20.51
N GLN A 6 2.11 -21.52 19.85
CA GLN A 6 1.79 -21.93 18.48
C GLN A 6 2.87 -21.51 17.49
N ARG A 7 3.44 -20.30 17.66
CA ARG A 7 4.56 -19.83 16.84
C ARG A 7 5.81 -20.69 17.04
N LEU A 8 6.19 -20.97 18.28
CA LEU A 8 7.34 -21.82 18.58
C LEU A 8 7.19 -23.23 18.01
N LEU A 9 6.00 -23.82 18.08
CA LEU A 9 5.73 -25.12 17.48
C LEU A 9 5.80 -25.08 15.95
N ALA A 10 5.35 -24.00 15.32
CA ALA A 10 5.50 -23.80 13.86
C ALA A 10 6.97 -23.63 13.48
N ASP A 11 7.76 -22.87 14.25
CA ASP A 11 9.19 -22.67 14.00
C ASP A 11 9.97 -23.99 14.11
N VAL A 12 9.64 -24.84 15.09
CA VAL A 12 10.24 -26.18 15.23
C VAL A 12 9.88 -27.07 14.03
N ALA A 13 8.60 -27.08 13.62
CA ALA A 13 8.16 -27.87 12.45
C ALA A 13 8.82 -27.40 11.15
N ASN A 14 9.02 -26.09 10.97
CA ASN A 14 9.74 -25.53 9.83
C ASN A 14 11.23 -25.89 9.85
N ALA A 15 11.87 -25.88 11.02
CA ALA A 15 13.26 -26.32 11.18
C ALA A 15 13.44 -27.81 10.85
N GLU A 16 12.52 -28.66 11.29
CA GLU A 16 12.51 -30.10 10.94
C GLU A 16 12.31 -30.33 9.43
N ALA A 17 11.42 -29.57 8.80
CA ALA A 17 11.17 -29.63 7.36
C ALA A 17 12.40 -29.19 6.54
N SER A 18 13.15 -28.19 7.00
CA SER A 18 14.37 -27.69 6.33
C SER A 18 15.52 -28.70 6.32
N VAL A 19 15.58 -29.61 7.30
CA VAL A 19 16.58 -30.68 7.39
C VAL A 19 16.27 -31.87 6.46
N SER A 20 15.03 -32.03 6.06
CA SER A 20 14.55 -33.13 5.18
C SER A 20 14.73 -32.83 3.69
N ALA A 21 15.78 -32.12 3.29
CA ALA A 21 16.03 -31.58 1.95
C ALA A 21 16.16 -32.64 0.85
N GLY A 22 15.04 -32.96 0.26
CA GLY A 22 14.93 -33.72 -0.98
C GLY A 22 13.61 -33.39 -1.64
N GLY A 23 13.51 -32.28 -2.39
CA GLY A 23 12.29 -31.87 -3.10
C GLY A 23 11.19 -31.37 -2.15
N VAL A 24 11.45 -30.29 -1.44
CA VAL A 24 10.57 -29.78 -0.37
C VAL A 24 9.26 -29.28 -0.99
N ARG A 25 8.17 -30.01 -0.78
CA ARG A 25 6.81 -29.45 -0.89
C ARG A 25 6.65 -28.42 0.21
N ALA A 26 6.20 -27.22 -0.18
CA ALA A 26 5.89 -26.17 0.81
C ALA A 26 4.79 -26.70 1.74
N ASN A 27 5.01 -26.61 3.04
CA ASN A 27 4.06 -26.99 4.08
C ASN A 27 4.09 -26.01 5.25
N GLY A 28 3.11 -26.06 6.11
CA GLY A 28 3.04 -25.22 7.30
C GLY A 28 2.03 -24.07 7.20
N HIS A 29 2.15 -23.10 8.10
CA HIS A 29 1.22 -21.96 8.21
C HIS A 29 1.88 -20.67 7.74
N LEU A 30 1.38 -20.08 6.66
CA LEU A 30 1.86 -18.83 6.07
C LEU A 30 1.03 -17.65 6.57
N ARG A 31 1.68 -16.68 7.22
CA ARG A 31 1.08 -15.44 7.71
C ARG A 31 1.47 -14.27 6.81
N VAL A 32 0.50 -13.78 6.05
CA VAL A 32 0.69 -12.68 5.08
C VAL A 32 -0.02 -11.43 5.54
N THR A 33 0.62 -10.26 5.42
CA THR A 33 -0.05 -8.98 5.61
C THR A 33 0.01 -8.13 4.34
N ALA A 34 -1.02 -7.33 4.12
CA ALA A 34 -1.10 -6.41 2.98
C ALA A 34 -1.92 -5.16 3.34
N PRO A 35 -1.73 -4.01 2.63
CA PRO A 35 -2.61 -2.87 2.75
C PRO A 35 -4.05 -3.28 2.44
N ALA A 36 -5.01 -2.78 3.23
CA ALA A 36 -6.39 -3.27 3.23
C ALA A 36 -7.03 -3.27 1.83
N GLY A 37 -6.98 -2.14 1.13
CA GLY A 37 -7.55 -2.01 -0.22
C GLY A 37 -6.83 -2.87 -1.26
N PHE A 38 -5.50 -2.82 -1.29
CA PHE A 38 -4.70 -3.62 -2.23
C PHE A 38 -4.84 -5.11 -1.96
N GLY A 39 -4.76 -5.51 -0.71
CA GLY A 39 -4.87 -6.90 -0.31
C GLY A 39 -6.23 -7.51 -0.68
N ARG A 40 -7.32 -6.77 -0.45
CA ARG A 40 -8.67 -7.21 -0.84
C ARG A 40 -8.81 -7.39 -2.34
N ARG A 41 -8.28 -6.47 -3.13
CA ARG A 41 -8.45 -6.44 -4.59
C ARG A 41 -7.50 -7.38 -5.34
N HIS A 42 -6.26 -7.52 -4.87
CA HIS A 42 -5.20 -8.18 -5.63
C HIS A 42 -4.56 -9.39 -4.94
N VAL A 43 -4.58 -9.48 -3.61
CA VAL A 43 -3.97 -10.60 -2.88
C VAL A 43 -5.01 -11.66 -2.55
N ALA A 44 -6.10 -11.28 -1.90
CA ALA A 44 -7.13 -12.21 -1.44
C ALA A 44 -7.69 -13.11 -2.56
N PRO A 45 -7.94 -12.63 -3.80
CA PRO A 45 -8.42 -13.48 -4.89
C PRO A 45 -7.43 -14.56 -5.33
N LEU A 46 -6.14 -14.40 -5.05
CA LEU A 46 -5.10 -15.37 -5.41
C LEU A 46 -4.95 -16.49 -4.38
N VAL A 47 -5.39 -16.29 -3.13
CA VAL A 47 -5.23 -17.24 -2.02
C VAL A 47 -5.85 -18.61 -2.33
N PRO A 48 -7.11 -18.71 -2.81
CA PRO A 48 -7.71 -20.02 -3.09
C PRO A 48 -6.92 -20.83 -4.12
N ARG A 49 -6.42 -20.17 -5.17
CA ARG A 49 -5.59 -20.82 -6.20
C ARG A 49 -4.27 -21.27 -5.61
N PHE A 50 -3.59 -20.43 -4.85
CA PHE A 50 -2.34 -20.78 -4.18
C PHE A 50 -2.49 -22.01 -3.29
N LEU A 51 -3.53 -22.07 -2.46
CA LEU A 51 -3.78 -23.21 -1.57
C LEU A 51 -4.15 -24.50 -2.34
N ALA A 52 -4.79 -24.37 -3.49
CA ALA A 52 -5.04 -25.54 -4.37
C ALA A 52 -3.74 -26.09 -4.98
N GLU A 53 -2.76 -25.22 -5.27
CA GLU A 53 -1.44 -25.60 -5.79
C GLU A 53 -0.50 -26.10 -4.67
N GLN A 54 -0.73 -25.68 -3.41
CA GLN A 54 0.08 -26.01 -2.21
C GLN A 54 -0.82 -26.59 -1.10
N PRO A 55 -1.30 -27.84 -1.21
CA PRO A 55 -2.33 -28.38 -0.33
C PRO A 55 -1.88 -28.62 1.12
N GLU A 56 -0.57 -28.62 1.38
CA GLU A 56 0.00 -28.79 2.72
C GLU A 56 0.24 -27.45 3.42
N VAL A 57 -0.08 -26.33 2.75
CA VAL A 57 0.03 -24.97 3.31
C VAL A 57 -1.33 -24.50 3.82
N THR A 58 -1.35 -23.88 4.99
CA THR A 58 -2.46 -23.06 5.46
C THR A 58 -2.07 -21.59 5.44
N LEU A 59 -3.01 -20.66 5.29
CA LEU A 59 -2.69 -19.24 5.14
C LEU A 59 -3.61 -18.36 5.99
N SER A 60 -3.01 -17.40 6.70
CA SER A 60 -3.71 -16.29 7.33
C SER A 60 -3.37 -14.99 6.60
N LEU A 61 -4.39 -14.31 6.08
CA LEU A 61 -4.24 -13.02 5.42
C LEU A 61 -4.73 -11.90 6.35
N ASN A 62 -3.82 -11.03 6.77
CA ASN A 62 -4.12 -9.83 7.57
C ASN A 62 -4.13 -8.61 6.65
N LEU A 63 -5.25 -7.91 6.58
CA LEU A 63 -5.42 -6.70 5.78
C LEU A 63 -5.44 -5.47 6.69
N SER A 64 -4.39 -4.64 6.61
CA SER A 64 -4.24 -3.45 7.45
C SER A 64 -3.37 -2.39 6.78
N ASP A 65 -3.79 -1.13 6.89
CA ASP A 65 -3.02 0.03 6.41
C ASP A 65 -1.99 0.51 7.45
N ARG A 66 -1.89 -0.18 8.60
CA ARG A 66 -0.87 0.05 9.62
C ARG A 66 0.50 -0.43 9.14
N VAL A 67 1.54 0.30 9.50
CA VAL A 67 2.91 -0.18 9.32
C VAL A 67 3.18 -1.27 10.34
N VAL A 68 3.50 -2.49 9.88
CA VAL A 68 3.75 -3.68 10.73
C VAL A 68 5.23 -3.97 10.74
N ASP A 69 5.76 -4.33 11.89
CA ASP A 69 7.06 -4.99 12.02
C ASP A 69 6.86 -6.50 11.81
N LEU A 70 7.36 -7.02 10.68
CA LEU A 70 7.16 -8.42 10.30
C LEU A 70 7.67 -9.39 11.36
N ALA A 71 8.88 -9.15 11.87
CA ALA A 71 9.53 -10.04 12.83
C ALA A 71 8.81 -10.00 14.19
N ALA A 72 8.54 -8.79 14.70
CA ALA A 72 7.89 -8.63 16.00
C ALA A 72 6.45 -9.16 16.03
N GLU A 73 5.74 -9.06 14.90
CA GLU A 73 4.33 -9.50 14.80
C GLU A 73 4.16 -10.90 14.19
N GLY A 74 5.29 -11.56 13.86
CA GLY A 74 5.30 -12.94 13.35
C GLY A 74 4.66 -13.11 11.99
N PHE A 75 4.84 -12.16 11.06
CA PHE A 75 4.45 -12.31 9.67
C PHE A 75 5.61 -12.86 8.84
N ASP A 76 5.31 -13.83 7.98
CA ASP A 76 6.29 -14.43 7.07
C ASP A 76 6.49 -13.58 5.82
N CYS A 77 5.44 -12.88 5.39
CA CYS A 77 5.49 -12.03 4.21
C CYS A 77 4.55 -10.83 4.35
N ALA A 78 4.96 -9.69 3.76
CA ALA A 78 4.06 -8.57 3.58
C ALA A 78 4.09 -8.04 2.16
N VAL A 79 2.93 -7.63 1.65
CA VAL A 79 2.86 -6.75 0.49
C VAL A 79 2.96 -5.31 0.98
N ARG A 80 3.78 -4.49 0.31
CA ARG A 80 3.94 -3.06 0.59
C ARG A 80 3.80 -2.25 -0.68
N VAL A 81 3.09 -1.14 -0.58
CA VAL A 81 2.89 -0.17 -1.67
C VAL A 81 3.62 1.11 -1.31
N GLY A 82 4.57 1.53 -2.14
CA GLY A 82 5.37 2.72 -1.92
C GLY A 82 6.85 2.43 -1.77
N ASP A 83 7.61 3.41 -1.32
CA ASP A 83 9.05 3.28 -1.16
C ASP A 83 9.38 2.37 0.03
N LEU A 84 10.30 1.44 -0.21
CA LEU A 84 10.87 0.63 0.87
C LEU A 84 11.89 1.46 1.64
N ARG A 85 11.83 1.37 2.97
CA ARG A 85 12.95 1.83 3.80
C ARG A 85 14.08 0.80 3.71
N ASP A 86 15.32 1.27 3.80
CA ASP A 86 16.46 0.39 3.97
C ASP A 86 16.21 -0.53 5.18
N SER A 87 16.16 -1.81 4.93
CA SER A 87 15.91 -2.83 5.95
C SER A 87 16.70 -4.09 5.61
N ALA A 88 16.96 -4.92 6.62
CA ALA A 88 17.57 -6.24 6.44
C ALA A 88 16.62 -7.27 5.81
N LEU A 89 15.41 -6.86 5.41
CA LEU A 89 14.41 -7.72 4.81
C LEU A 89 14.72 -7.99 3.34
N GLY A 90 14.43 -9.19 2.89
CA GLY A 90 14.35 -9.52 1.47
C GLY A 90 13.17 -8.80 0.81
N SER A 91 13.33 -8.41 -0.44
CA SER A 91 12.23 -7.79 -1.18
C SER A 91 12.21 -8.21 -2.64
N VAL A 92 11.01 -8.39 -3.18
CA VAL A 92 10.77 -8.61 -4.61
C VAL A 92 9.78 -7.57 -5.10
N ARG A 93 10.13 -6.87 -6.18
CA ARG A 93 9.23 -5.91 -6.82
C ARG A 93 8.17 -6.68 -7.61
N LEU A 94 6.91 -6.42 -7.32
CA LEU A 94 5.77 -7.07 -7.95
C LEU A 94 5.20 -6.25 -9.11
N ALA A 95 5.13 -4.93 -8.95
CA ALA A 95 4.58 -4.02 -9.94
C ALA A 95 5.05 -2.59 -9.73
N ASP A 96 4.82 -1.75 -10.74
CA ASP A 96 4.96 -0.31 -10.64
C ASP A 96 3.73 0.30 -9.97
N ASN A 97 3.95 1.41 -9.29
CA ASN A 97 2.90 2.21 -8.68
C ASN A 97 3.27 3.69 -8.76
N ARG A 98 2.26 4.53 -8.87
CA ARG A 98 2.37 5.97 -8.75
C ARG A 98 1.18 6.48 -7.96
N ARG A 99 1.33 7.58 -7.24
CA ARG A 99 0.19 8.24 -6.60
C ARG A 99 -0.15 9.51 -7.34
N LEU A 100 -1.45 9.71 -7.56
CA LEU A 100 -2.03 10.87 -8.25
C LEU A 100 -3.04 11.56 -7.34
N CYS A 101 -3.15 12.87 -7.48
CA CYS A 101 -4.29 13.60 -6.99
C CYS A 101 -5.45 13.42 -7.96
N VAL A 102 -6.59 12.99 -7.47
CA VAL A 102 -7.78 12.72 -8.30
C VAL A 102 -9.03 13.34 -7.68
N ALA A 103 -9.95 13.74 -8.53
CA ALA A 103 -11.28 14.21 -8.13
C ALA A 103 -12.29 13.90 -9.26
N THR A 104 -13.59 13.96 -8.96
CA THR A 104 -14.61 13.85 -10.00
C THR A 104 -14.68 15.11 -10.86
N PRO A 105 -15.06 15.00 -12.15
CA PRO A 105 -15.32 16.17 -13.02
C PRO A 105 -16.32 17.14 -12.39
N GLU A 106 -17.32 16.62 -11.69
CA GLU A 106 -18.35 17.40 -11.00
C GLU A 106 -17.76 18.29 -9.89
N TYR A 107 -16.89 17.71 -9.03
CA TYR A 107 -16.19 18.46 -7.98
C TYR A 107 -15.36 19.59 -8.59
N LEU A 108 -14.57 19.28 -9.63
CA LEU A 108 -13.67 20.25 -10.27
C LEU A 108 -14.45 21.38 -10.97
N ARG A 109 -15.62 21.09 -11.53
CA ARG A 109 -16.48 22.12 -12.13
C ARG A 109 -17.01 23.10 -11.08
N ARG A 110 -17.32 22.64 -9.88
CA ARG A 110 -17.85 23.48 -8.79
C ARG A 110 -16.77 24.26 -8.06
N ASN A 111 -15.60 23.65 -7.85
CA ASN A 111 -14.58 24.19 -6.95
C ASN A 111 -13.30 24.66 -7.68
N GLY A 112 -13.27 24.52 -9.03
CA GLY A 112 -12.07 24.79 -9.81
C GLY A 112 -11.11 23.60 -9.85
N THR A 113 -10.15 23.68 -10.78
CA THR A 113 -9.10 22.67 -10.94
C THR A 113 -7.78 23.25 -10.45
N PRO A 114 -7.14 22.68 -9.41
CA PRO A 114 -5.87 23.19 -8.92
C PRO A 114 -4.77 22.99 -9.99
N ARG A 115 -3.97 24.03 -10.19
CA ARG A 115 -2.85 24.06 -11.15
C ARG A 115 -1.49 23.96 -10.48
N HIS A 116 -1.44 24.19 -9.17
CA HIS A 116 -0.24 24.10 -8.37
C HIS A 116 -0.55 23.46 -7.01
N PRO A 117 0.35 22.64 -6.43
CA PRO A 117 0.10 21.98 -5.14
C PRO A 117 -0.27 22.92 -3.98
N SER A 118 0.20 24.17 -4.00
CA SER A 118 -0.16 25.17 -2.99
C SER A 118 -1.66 25.56 -3.02
N GLU A 119 -2.35 25.32 -4.13
CA GLU A 119 -3.78 25.63 -4.26
C GLU A 119 -4.66 24.60 -3.55
N LEU A 120 -4.10 23.46 -3.14
CA LEU A 120 -4.82 22.45 -2.35
C LEU A 120 -5.37 23.01 -1.03
N VAL A 121 -4.82 24.11 -0.52
CA VAL A 121 -5.37 24.82 0.65
C VAL A 121 -6.78 25.38 0.41
N GLN A 122 -7.19 25.54 -0.84
CA GLN A 122 -8.49 26.05 -1.25
C GLN A 122 -9.48 24.93 -1.58
N HIS A 123 -9.07 23.67 -1.43
CA HIS A 123 -9.86 22.50 -1.79
C HIS A 123 -10.11 21.60 -0.59
N ASP A 124 -11.23 20.89 -0.62
CA ASP A 124 -11.53 19.81 0.32
C ASP A 124 -10.64 18.60 -0.01
N CYS A 125 -9.60 18.39 0.79
CA CYS A 125 -8.70 17.26 0.62
C CYS A 125 -9.13 16.10 1.53
N LEU A 126 -9.31 14.93 0.92
CA LEU A 126 -9.67 13.70 1.63
C LEU A 126 -8.40 13.01 2.11
N THR A 127 -8.16 13.03 3.42
CA THR A 127 -6.88 12.64 3.99
C THR A 127 -6.93 11.30 4.72
N LEU A 128 -5.89 10.49 4.54
CA LEU A 128 -5.75 9.23 5.26
C LEU A 128 -5.18 9.50 6.65
N SER A 129 -5.93 9.16 7.70
CA SER A 129 -5.55 9.39 9.09
C SER A 129 -4.70 8.27 9.70
N SER A 130 -3.97 7.48 8.88
CA SER A 130 -2.98 6.53 9.39
C SER A 130 -1.70 7.25 9.86
N GLU A 131 -1.03 6.70 10.89
CA GLU A 131 0.22 7.27 11.43
C GLU A 131 1.28 7.52 10.35
N ALA A 132 1.44 6.59 9.40
CA ALA A 132 2.38 6.73 8.29
C ALA A 132 2.00 7.87 7.34
N SER A 133 0.72 8.13 7.16
CA SER A 133 0.20 9.19 6.29
C SER A 133 0.27 10.55 6.96
N GLN A 134 -0.05 10.62 8.24
CA GLN A 134 0.02 11.86 9.03
C GLN A 134 1.46 12.38 9.15
N THR A 135 2.45 11.47 9.23
CA THR A 135 3.86 11.88 9.32
C THR A 135 4.43 12.37 8.01
N ARG A 136 4.04 11.78 6.86
CA ARG A 136 4.68 12.07 5.57
C ARG A 136 3.91 13.07 4.70
N GLY A 137 2.58 13.06 4.72
CA GLY A 137 1.76 13.88 3.83
C GLY A 137 1.76 13.37 2.37
N TRP A 138 1.28 14.21 1.44
CA TRP A 138 1.23 13.96 0.01
C TRP A 138 2.53 14.41 -0.65
N ALA A 139 3.15 13.53 -1.43
CA ALA A 139 4.43 13.79 -2.08
C ALA A 139 4.25 14.46 -3.43
N PHE A 140 4.95 15.55 -3.66
CA PHE A 140 4.97 16.29 -4.91
C PHE A 140 6.42 16.53 -5.37
N ARG A 141 6.64 16.46 -6.67
CA ARG A 141 7.90 16.85 -7.31
C ARG A 141 7.84 18.34 -7.62
N MET A 142 8.64 19.12 -6.92
CA MET A 142 8.67 20.57 -7.07
C MET A 142 9.95 21.03 -7.76
N PRO A 143 9.90 22.04 -8.67
CA PRO A 143 11.09 22.62 -9.25
C PRO A 143 11.91 23.36 -8.18
N THR A 144 13.23 23.27 -8.28
CA THR A 144 14.15 24.01 -7.41
C THR A 144 14.71 25.24 -8.13
N GLN A 145 15.15 26.23 -7.37
CA GLN A 145 15.79 27.43 -7.93
C GLN A 145 17.08 27.13 -8.70
N ALA A 146 17.72 26.01 -8.41
CA ALA A 146 18.95 25.57 -9.09
C ALA A 146 18.71 24.84 -10.43
N GLY A 147 17.46 24.79 -10.92
CA GLY A 147 17.09 24.14 -12.18
C GLY A 147 16.87 22.63 -12.10
N GLY A 148 16.81 22.06 -10.87
CA GLY A 148 16.46 20.67 -10.61
C GLY A 148 15.01 20.49 -10.16
N ALA A 149 14.74 19.34 -9.57
CA ALA A 149 13.46 19.07 -8.89
C ALA A 149 13.71 18.26 -7.61
N GLU A 150 12.92 18.54 -6.59
CA GLU A 150 12.93 17.81 -5.31
C GLU A 150 11.55 17.28 -4.96
N VAL A 151 11.50 16.24 -4.12
CA VAL A 151 10.24 15.72 -3.59
C VAL A 151 9.92 16.44 -2.29
N VAL A 152 8.82 17.18 -2.31
CA VAL A 152 8.29 17.92 -1.16
C VAL A 152 7.03 17.21 -0.66
N HIS A 153 6.88 17.15 0.65
CA HIS A 153 5.69 16.56 1.28
C HIS A 153 4.80 17.68 1.82
N LEU A 154 3.57 17.75 1.32
CA LEU A 154 2.55 18.67 1.80
C LEU A 154 1.54 17.90 2.66
N LYS A 155 0.98 18.57 3.65
CA LYS A 155 -0.11 18.05 4.49
C LYS A 155 -1.37 18.84 4.18
N PRO A 156 -2.07 18.54 3.08
CA PRO A 156 -3.32 19.21 2.79
C PRO A 156 -4.34 18.88 3.88
N ALA A 157 -5.29 19.76 4.07
CA ALA A 157 -6.36 19.60 5.03
C ALA A 157 -7.72 19.60 4.32
N GLY A 158 -8.71 19.05 4.97
CA GLY A 158 -10.10 19.06 4.50
C GLY A 158 -11.04 18.67 5.63
N PRO A 159 -12.34 18.70 5.37
CA PRO A 159 -13.36 18.46 6.40
C PRO A 159 -13.48 16.97 6.79
N MET A 160 -12.86 16.07 6.03
CA MET A 160 -13.01 14.61 6.20
C MET A 160 -11.66 13.90 6.14
N ASP A 161 -11.42 13.03 7.09
CA ASP A 161 -10.34 12.06 7.10
C ASP A 161 -10.86 10.67 7.49
N CYS A 162 -10.13 9.63 7.12
CA CYS A 162 -10.45 8.26 7.50
C CYS A 162 -9.19 7.40 7.57
N SER A 163 -9.17 6.42 8.46
CA SER A 163 -8.09 5.43 8.54
C SER A 163 -8.18 4.34 7.46
N ASP A 164 -9.31 4.23 6.77
CA ASP A 164 -9.54 3.27 5.68
C ASP A 164 -9.45 3.98 4.31
N GLY A 165 -8.52 3.50 3.48
CA GLY A 165 -8.30 4.05 2.15
C GLY A 165 -9.48 3.82 1.18
N GLN A 166 -10.27 2.75 1.36
CA GLN A 166 -11.44 2.49 0.53
C GLN A 166 -12.54 3.55 0.77
N VAL A 167 -12.75 3.92 2.02
CA VAL A 167 -13.70 4.99 2.36
C VAL A 167 -13.32 6.31 1.70
N LEU A 168 -12.03 6.67 1.70
CA LEU A 168 -11.56 7.88 1.02
C LEU A 168 -11.78 7.82 -0.50
N TYR A 169 -11.57 6.66 -1.09
CA TYR A 169 -11.83 6.45 -2.50
C TYR A 169 -13.33 6.59 -2.82
N ASP A 170 -14.21 6.00 -2.00
CA ASP A 170 -15.66 6.09 -2.17
C ASP A 170 -16.15 7.55 -2.03
N TRP A 171 -15.63 8.30 -1.06
CA TRP A 171 -15.93 9.73 -0.91
C TRP A 171 -15.42 10.56 -2.10
N CYS A 172 -14.26 10.22 -2.64
CA CYS A 172 -13.74 10.87 -3.83
C CYS A 172 -14.66 10.65 -5.04
N LEU A 173 -15.09 9.40 -5.27
CA LEU A 173 -16.04 9.05 -6.33
C LEU A 173 -17.42 9.72 -6.14
N ALA A 174 -17.83 9.94 -4.91
CA ALA A 174 -19.03 10.68 -4.57
C ALA A 174 -18.89 12.21 -4.74
N GLY A 175 -17.69 12.71 -5.13
CA GLY A 175 -17.46 14.12 -5.44
C GLY A 175 -17.28 15.01 -4.21
N HIS A 176 -16.81 14.46 -3.10
CA HIS A 176 -16.61 15.20 -1.85
C HIS A 176 -15.26 15.91 -1.76
N GLY A 177 -14.33 15.66 -2.68
CA GLY A 177 -13.04 16.34 -2.61
C GLY A 177 -11.96 15.73 -3.50
N ILE A 178 -10.72 16.19 -3.28
CA ILE A 178 -9.52 15.68 -3.92
C ILE A 178 -8.91 14.62 -3.02
N ALA A 179 -8.59 13.44 -3.58
CA ALA A 179 -7.88 12.38 -2.89
C ALA A 179 -6.52 12.09 -3.55
N TRP A 180 -5.53 11.70 -2.77
CA TRP A 180 -4.22 11.27 -3.27
C TRP A 180 -4.13 9.75 -3.22
N ARG A 181 -4.31 9.12 -4.41
CA ARG A 181 -4.55 7.68 -4.52
C ARG A 181 -3.54 7.01 -5.45
N SER A 182 -3.35 5.71 -5.25
CA SER A 182 -2.48 4.88 -6.07
C SER A 182 -3.12 4.56 -7.43
N THR A 183 -2.32 4.51 -8.49
CA THR A 183 -2.77 4.20 -9.85
C THR A 183 -3.49 2.86 -9.95
N TRP A 184 -3.01 1.82 -9.25
CA TRP A 184 -3.69 0.51 -9.22
C TRP A 184 -5.16 0.58 -8.78
N GLU A 185 -5.53 1.63 -8.04
CA GLU A 185 -6.89 1.84 -7.52
C GLU A 185 -7.75 2.68 -8.48
N VAL A 186 -7.20 3.78 -9.00
CA VAL A 186 -7.97 4.83 -9.69
C VAL A 186 -7.86 4.81 -11.22
N GLU A 187 -6.92 4.06 -11.80
CA GLU A 187 -6.66 4.05 -13.24
C GLU A 187 -7.91 3.67 -14.06
N GLY A 188 -8.69 2.69 -13.60
CA GLY A 188 -9.93 2.30 -14.25
C GLY A 188 -11.00 3.39 -14.23
N ASP A 189 -11.05 4.20 -13.16
CA ASP A 189 -12.00 5.33 -13.06
C ASP A 189 -11.56 6.52 -13.89
N ILE A 190 -10.25 6.75 -13.98
CA ILE A 190 -9.69 7.77 -14.86
C ILE A 190 -9.97 7.41 -16.32
N ALA A 191 -9.71 6.17 -16.72
CA ALA A 191 -10.01 5.69 -18.08
C ALA A 191 -11.50 5.76 -18.42
N ALA A 192 -12.38 5.55 -17.44
CA ALA A 192 -13.84 5.65 -17.60
C ALA A 192 -14.38 7.09 -17.46
N GLY A 193 -13.52 8.08 -17.20
CA GLY A 193 -13.91 9.47 -17.01
C GLY A 193 -14.67 9.77 -15.70
N ARG A 194 -14.73 8.83 -14.76
CA ARG A 194 -15.33 9.05 -13.44
C ARG A 194 -14.46 9.90 -12.54
N LEU A 195 -13.15 9.76 -12.67
CA LEU A 195 -12.15 10.58 -12.01
C LEU A 195 -11.28 11.31 -13.04
N VAL A 196 -10.75 12.45 -12.65
CA VAL A 196 -9.75 13.20 -13.40
C VAL A 196 -8.52 13.33 -12.52
N ALA A 197 -7.35 13.02 -13.10
CA ALA A 197 -6.08 13.31 -12.45
C ALA A 197 -5.79 14.81 -12.53
N VAL A 198 -5.37 15.38 -11.42
CA VAL A 198 -4.97 16.78 -11.31
C VAL A 198 -3.55 16.86 -10.76
N LEU A 199 -2.84 17.96 -11.03
CA LEU A 199 -1.45 18.18 -10.58
C LEU A 199 -0.47 17.10 -11.07
N GLU A 200 -0.72 16.47 -12.21
CA GLU A 200 0.12 15.37 -12.73
C GLU A 200 1.55 15.79 -13.00
N ASP A 201 1.79 17.03 -13.44
CA ASP A 201 3.13 17.58 -13.67
C ASP A 201 3.96 17.64 -12.37
N PHE A 202 3.28 17.69 -11.24
CA PHE A 202 3.87 17.70 -9.90
C PHE A 202 3.85 16.32 -9.23
N ALA A 203 3.31 15.30 -9.86
CA ALA A 203 3.26 13.99 -9.22
C ALA A 203 4.66 13.47 -8.92
N ALA A 204 4.86 12.95 -7.71
CA ALA A 204 6.12 12.34 -7.30
C ALA A 204 6.53 11.22 -8.26
N PRO A 205 7.82 10.89 -8.36
CA PRO A 205 8.29 9.78 -9.18
C PRO A 205 7.55 8.49 -8.87
N PRO A 206 7.38 7.59 -9.87
CA PRO A 206 6.82 6.27 -9.64
C PRO A 206 7.59 5.53 -8.56
N ASN A 207 6.86 4.81 -7.71
CA ASN A 207 7.40 3.88 -6.73
C ASN A 207 6.97 2.44 -7.08
N GLY A 208 6.99 1.52 -6.14
CA GLY A 208 6.71 0.12 -6.43
C GLY A 208 5.68 -0.51 -5.50
N ILE A 209 5.27 -1.70 -5.88
CA ILE A 209 4.59 -2.66 -5.04
C ILE A 209 5.54 -3.82 -4.83
N TYR A 210 5.76 -4.20 -3.59
CA TYR A 210 6.77 -5.18 -3.21
C TYR A 210 6.17 -6.27 -2.33
N ALA A 211 6.66 -7.51 -2.51
CA ALA A 211 6.62 -8.51 -1.47
C ALA A 211 7.89 -8.37 -0.63
N ILE A 212 7.75 -8.28 0.68
CA ILE A 212 8.87 -8.23 1.63
C ILE A 212 8.76 -9.40 2.62
N PHE A 213 9.89 -9.95 2.99
CA PHE A 213 9.99 -11.11 3.86
C PHE A 213 11.31 -11.10 4.65
N PRO A 214 11.42 -11.77 5.81
CA PRO A 214 12.66 -11.94 6.52
C PRO A 214 13.72 -12.56 5.60
N SER A 215 14.93 -12.00 5.55
CA SER A 215 15.99 -12.58 4.73
C SER A 215 16.47 -13.89 5.34
N ALA A 216 16.76 -14.89 4.50
CA ALA A 216 17.23 -16.23 4.89
C ALA A 216 18.58 -16.24 5.68
N ARG A 217 19.15 -15.07 5.99
CA ARG A 217 20.32 -14.95 6.86
C ARG A 217 19.99 -15.05 8.35
N HIS A 218 18.71 -15.17 8.71
CA HIS A 218 18.22 -15.27 10.08
C HIS A 218 17.33 -16.50 10.32
N LEU A 219 17.39 -17.48 9.40
CA LEU A 219 16.85 -18.83 9.59
C LEU A 219 17.97 -19.80 9.91
#